data_6ebde7411a63be431fd82b3bd2cd2d81
#
_entry.id   6ebde7411a63be431fd82b3bd2cd2d81
#
_cell.length_a   1.000
_cell.length_b   1.000
_cell.length_c   1.000
_cell.angle_alpha   90.00
_cell.angle_beta   90.00
_cell.angle_gamma   90.00
#
_symmetry.space_group_name_H-M   'P 1'
#
loop_
_entity.id
_entity.type
_entity.pdbx_description
1 polymer ?
#
loop_
_entity_poly.entity_id
_entity_poly.type
_entity_poly.pdbx_seq_one_letter_code
_entity_poly.pdbx_strand_id
1 'polypeptide(L)'
;EIRLSLVGSEMCIRDRRYTEALQQLREGIKTRYYEQLIENYLLDNTHKVIVTLNPEQGKEEREQEVLAEKMAALKASMDTETIAQNIELCSELHKRQAAADTAEALETIPLLERSDIRREVEVTETVLKQLGTNDILYVPAFTNKIAYLNWYFDLTGIDKDLLPYCYLLSDVLGKFNTDKYTYQELATASNKYTGGVSFQLHAYSAADDANDYTIKFTVQAKALTANLDKLFDILQAVALGSKIDDAKRLQEILDEVKTDWDSSFFSRGQTVACTRLASYFSTAARVNEQDQFSYYEFLKELSADFAGRAEDTLAKLRQLLGIFFESSKYLLAYSCEESERMLVLEQALNFAALLPQSAVAGKTPQFLEAPGENEGIMTPGKVQYVAAGGDFHKFGYQFHGAMKVLETILRYEYLWTKIRVQGGAYGATARFDRNGTIFFASYRDPKLKESLQAYYDMPSWLEKLELSERELTKYIIGTISGLDTPLTNSMRLEQAGVYHLKQVDTAMRQQMRSEIIDLTNADLQKLAPLIRDTLSEKYLCVVGSSQSIEANKNIFTKTQHI
;
A
#
# COMPACT_ATOMS: atom_id res chain seq x y z
N GLU A 1 21.96 -14.66 -17.26
CA GLU A 1 22.96 -14.03 -18.17
C GLU A 1 22.85 -12.51 -18.22
N ILE A 2 21.64 -11.92 -18.29
CA ILE A 2 21.44 -10.47 -18.32
C ILE A 2 21.97 -9.79 -17.03
N ARG A 3 21.83 -10.43 -15.85
CA ARG A 3 22.35 -9.89 -14.58
C ARG A 3 23.88 -9.91 -14.50
N LEU A 4 24.51 -10.93 -15.04
CA LEU A 4 25.98 -11.06 -15.05
C LEU A 4 26.62 -10.09 -16.05
N SER A 5 25.98 -9.78 -17.16
CA SER A 5 26.46 -8.79 -18.14
C SER A 5 26.31 -7.34 -17.66
N LEU A 6 25.41 -7.05 -16.70
CA LEU A 6 25.21 -5.73 -16.12
C LEU A 6 26.11 -5.47 -14.90
N VAL A 7 26.48 -6.51 -14.14
CA VAL A 7 27.38 -6.41 -12.99
C VAL A 7 28.83 -6.39 -13.48
N GLY A 8 29.44 -5.20 -13.48
CA GLY A 8 30.81 -5.02 -13.93
C GLY A 8 30.95 -4.53 -15.38
N SER A 9 29.84 -4.24 -16.06
CA SER A 9 29.87 -3.53 -17.34
C SER A 9 30.38 -2.10 -17.15
N GLU A 10 31.04 -1.54 -18.17
CA GLU A 10 31.47 -0.13 -18.17
C GLU A 10 30.29 0.81 -17.84
N MET A 11 29.07 0.45 -18.21
CA MET A 11 27.87 1.20 -17.89
C MET A 11 27.63 1.28 -16.38
N CYS A 12 27.71 0.17 -15.62
CA CYS A 12 27.57 0.17 -14.16
C CYS A 12 28.69 0.93 -13.44
N ILE A 13 29.92 0.88 -13.98
CA ILE A 13 31.07 1.61 -13.44
C ILE A 13 30.92 3.09 -13.74
N ARG A 14 30.46 3.43 -14.95
CA ARG A 14 30.25 4.82 -15.42
C ARG A 14 29.14 5.50 -14.62
N ASP A 15 28.02 4.80 -14.37
CA ASP A 15 26.89 5.31 -13.58
C ASP A 15 27.26 5.59 -12.13
N ARG A 16 28.33 4.98 -11.61
CA ARG A 16 28.83 5.24 -10.25
C ARG A 16 29.84 6.40 -10.18
N ARG A 17 30.33 6.90 -11.30
CA ARG A 17 31.25 8.04 -11.40
C ARG A 17 30.54 9.39 -11.55
N TYR A 18 29.51 9.62 -10.72
CA TYR A 18 28.70 10.83 -10.81
C TYR A 18 29.36 12.08 -10.21
N THR A 19 30.49 11.96 -9.49
CA THR A 19 31.15 13.08 -8.83
C THR A 19 31.61 14.15 -9.84
N GLU A 20 32.21 13.73 -10.97
CA GLU A 20 32.63 14.64 -12.02
C GLU A 20 31.44 15.32 -12.70
N ALA A 21 30.36 14.56 -12.97
CA ALA A 21 29.13 15.10 -13.52
C ALA A 21 28.50 16.14 -12.57
N LEU A 22 28.43 15.85 -11.26
CA LEU A 22 27.95 16.80 -10.26
C LEU A 22 28.81 18.08 -10.21
N GLN A 23 30.13 17.97 -10.35
CA GLN A 23 31.00 19.13 -10.41
C GLN A 23 30.72 19.98 -11.65
N GLN A 24 30.58 19.36 -12.84
CA GLN A 24 30.20 20.04 -14.08
C GLN A 24 28.85 20.74 -13.95
N LEU A 25 27.84 20.07 -13.35
CA LEU A 25 26.54 20.66 -13.10
C LEU A 25 26.61 21.89 -12.17
N ARG A 26 27.43 21.82 -11.11
CA ARG A 26 27.65 22.95 -10.19
C ARG A 26 28.35 24.13 -10.88
N GLU A 27 29.32 23.87 -11.73
CA GLU A 27 29.96 24.93 -12.54
C GLU A 27 28.96 25.50 -13.56
N GLY A 28 28.08 24.66 -14.12
CA GLY A 28 27.01 25.09 -15.01
C GLY A 28 26.04 26.11 -14.40
N ILE A 29 25.83 26.07 -13.07
CA ILE A 29 25.01 27.08 -12.36
C ILE A 29 25.64 28.49 -12.43
N LYS A 30 26.95 28.58 -12.51
CA LYS A 30 27.69 29.86 -12.58
C LYS A 30 27.72 30.48 -13.98
N THR A 31 27.26 29.72 -14.96
CA THR A 31 27.24 30.10 -16.38
C THR A 31 25.80 30.04 -16.90
N ARG A 32 25.58 30.38 -18.17
CA ARG A 32 24.28 30.20 -18.81
C ARG A 32 24.07 28.79 -19.37
N TYR A 33 24.68 27.77 -18.77
CA TYR A 33 24.63 26.40 -19.30
C TYR A 33 23.20 25.84 -19.36
N TYR A 34 22.43 26.00 -18.30
CA TYR A 34 21.06 25.46 -18.24
C TYR A 34 20.10 26.24 -19.13
N GLU A 35 20.22 27.58 -19.17
CA GLU A 35 19.43 28.41 -20.07
C GLU A 35 19.72 28.06 -21.52
N GLN A 36 21.00 27.82 -21.89
CA GLN A 36 21.39 27.39 -23.24
C GLN A 36 20.82 26.00 -23.57
N LEU A 37 20.75 25.08 -22.63
CA LEU A 37 20.07 23.78 -22.85
C LEU A 37 18.59 23.99 -23.18
N ILE A 38 17.91 24.86 -22.42
CA ILE A 38 16.50 25.18 -22.69
C ILE A 38 16.36 25.85 -24.08
N GLU A 39 17.18 26.84 -24.38
CA GLU A 39 17.17 27.52 -25.65
C GLU A 39 17.38 26.53 -26.82
N ASN A 40 18.48 25.77 -26.79
CA ASN A 40 18.89 24.90 -27.90
C ASN A 40 18.01 23.66 -28.09
N TYR A 41 17.58 23.03 -27.00
CA TYR A 41 16.91 21.72 -27.04
C TYR A 41 15.39 21.77 -26.85
N LEU A 42 14.85 22.84 -26.26
CA LEU A 42 13.42 22.99 -26.04
C LEU A 42 12.81 24.11 -26.89
N LEU A 43 13.37 25.32 -26.88
CA LEU A 43 12.79 26.46 -27.57
C LEU A 43 13.08 26.45 -29.05
N ASP A 44 14.36 26.30 -29.42
CA ASP A 44 14.81 26.31 -30.82
C ASP A 44 14.68 24.96 -31.53
N ASN A 45 14.20 23.95 -30.82
CA ASN A 45 13.98 22.63 -31.37
C ASN A 45 12.83 22.66 -32.39
N THR A 46 13.16 22.45 -33.67
CA THR A 46 12.17 22.39 -34.77
C THR A 46 11.50 21.00 -34.86
N HIS A 47 12.06 19.97 -34.25
CA HIS A 47 11.51 18.62 -34.22
C HIS A 47 10.47 18.47 -33.12
N LYS A 48 9.32 19.12 -33.31
CA LYS A 48 8.19 19.13 -32.34
C LYS A 48 6.98 18.47 -32.98
N VAL A 49 6.27 17.70 -32.16
CA VAL A 49 4.94 17.15 -32.51
C VAL A 49 3.99 17.49 -31.38
N ILE A 50 2.84 18.04 -31.73
CA ILE A 50 1.72 18.23 -30.81
C ILE A 50 0.64 17.23 -31.22
N VAL A 51 0.30 16.34 -30.29
CA VAL A 51 -0.80 15.37 -30.47
C VAL A 51 -1.91 15.75 -29.54
N THR A 52 -3.09 16.05 -30.10
CA THR A 52 -4.31 16.31 -29.33
C THR A 52 -5.17 15.06 -29.35
N LEU A 53 -5.40 14.49 -28.17
CA LEU A 53 -6.29 13.35 -28.00
C LEU A 53 -7.64 13.85 -27.46
N ASN A 54 -8.66 13.78 -28.29
CA ASN A 54 -10.02 14.14 -27.89
C ASN A 54 -10.79 12.88 -27.47
N PRO A 55 -11.55 12.92 -26.37
CA PRO A 55 -12.44 11.84 -26.00
C PRO A 55 -13.58 11.75 -27.02
N GLU A 56 -13.96 10.53 -27.37
CA GLU A 56 -15.06 10.25 -28.29
C GLU A 56 -15.99 9.21 -27.69
N GLN A 57 -17.21 9.63 -27.37
CA GLN A 57 -18.23 8.75 -26.79
C GLN A 57 -18.67 7.68 -27.82
N GLY A 58 -18.79 6.43 -27.37
CA GLY A 58 -19.23 5.31 -28.21
C GLY A 58 -18.19 4.79 -29.19
N LYS A 59 -16.93 5.25 -29.10
CA LYS A 59 -15.84 4.78 -29.99
C LYS A 59 -15.56 3.30 -29.79
N GLU A 60 -15.51 2.85 -28.56
CA GLU A 60 -15.19 1.46 -28.23
C GLU A 60 -16.28 0.50 -28.72
N GLU A 61 -17.53 0.86 -28.54
CA GLU A 61 -18.68 0.08 -29.03
C GLU A 61 -18.59 -0.09 -30.54
N ARG A 62 -18.30 0.98 -31.28
CA ARG A 62 -18.11 0.91 -32.73
C ARG A 62 -16.90 0.05 -33.14
N GLU A 63 -15.79 0.17 -32.41
CA GLU A 63 -14.61 -0.68 -32.68
C GLU A 63 -14.91 -2.16 -32.42
N GLN A 64 -15.70 -2.48 -31.39
CA GLN A 64 -16.15 -3.84 -31.13
C GLN A 64 -17.11 -4.36 -32.21
N GLU A 65 -18.04 -3.55 -32.69
CA GLU A 65 -18.92 -3.90 -33.82
C GLU A 65 -18.10 -4.20 -35.08
N VAL A 66 -17.17 -3.31 -35.42
CA VAL A 66 -16.26 -3.51 -36.57
C VAL A 66 -15.42 -4.78 -36.42
N LEU A 67 -14.92 -5.06 -35.21
CA LEU A 67 -14.19 -6.29 -34.93
C LEU A 67 -15.06 -7.53 -35.06
N ALA A 68 -16.30 -7.48 -34.54
CA ALA A 68 -17.26 -8.58 -34.62
C ALA A 68 -17.63 -8.89 -36.08
N GLU A 69 -17.91 -7.86 -36.91
CA GLU A 69 -18.16 -8.00 -38.36
C GLU A 69 -16.95 -8.62 -39.08
N LYS A 70 -15.74 -8.14 -38.76
CA LYS A 70 -14.49 -8.66 -39.33
C LYS A 70 -14.28 -10.13 -38.97
N MET A 71 -14.53 -10.51 -37.71
CA MET A 71 -14.42 -11.90 -37.27
C MET A 71 -15.50 -12.78 -37.89
N ALA A 72 -16.73 -12.29 -38.06
CA ALA A 72 -17.79 -13.01 -38.74
C ALA A 72 -17.46 -13.23 -40.24
N ALA A 73 -16.97 -12.21 -40.91
CA ALA A 73 -16.50 -12.31 -42.30
C ALA A 73 -15.35 -13.30 -42.47
N LEU A 74 -14.37 -13.25 -41.56
CA LEU A 74 -13.24 -14.18 -41.56
C LEU A 74 -13.75 -15.63 -41.36
N LYS A 75 -14.63 -15.86 -40.39
CA LYS A 75 -15.23 -17.17 -40.16
C LYS A 75 -16.03 -17.68 -41.37
N ALA A 76 -16.78 -16.81 -42.03
CA ALA A 76 -17.52 -17.14 -43.25
C ALA A 76 -16.64 -17.46 -44.45
N SER A 77 -15.40 -16.94 -44.48
CA SER A 77 -14.42 -17.22 -45.55
C SER A 77 -13.61 -18.51 -45.33
N MET A 78 -13.70 -19.11 -44.13
CA MET A 78 -13.02 -20.36 -43.82
C MET A 78 -13.84 -21.56 -44.33
N ASP A 79 -13.16 -22.51 -44.96
CA ASP A 79 -13.77 -23.81 -45.25
C ASP A 79 -13.86 -24.68 -43.98
N THR A 80 -14.62 -25.77 -44.10
CA THR A 80 -14.84 -26.70 -42.98
C THR A 80 -13.55 -27.33 -42.48
N GLU A 81 -12.59 -27.57 -43.37
CA GLU A 81 -11.30 -28.16 -43.05
C GLU A 81 -10.46 -27.20 -42.23
N THR A 82 -10.34 -25.94 -42.61
CA THR A 82 -9.65 -24.88 -41.88
C THR A 82 -10.23 -24.66 -40.49
N ILE A 83 -11.56 -24.68 -40.36
CA ILE A 83 -12.23 -24.58 -39.06
C ILE A 83 -11.88 -25.75 -38.16
N ALA A 84 -11.91 -26.98 -38.70
CA ALA A 84 -11.57 -28.19 -37.95
C ALA A 84 -10.10 -28.17 -37.48
N GLN A 85 -9.16 -27.75 -38.34
CA GLN A 85 -7.75 -27.62 -38.02
C GLN A 85 -7.53 -26.56 -36.91
N ASN A 86 -8.21 -25.43 -36.95
CA ASN A 86 -8.14 -24.40 -35.90
C ASN A 86 -8.68 -24.91 -34.56
N ILE A 87 -9.77 -25.68 -34.57
CA ILE A 87 -10.33 -26.29 -33.35
C ILE A 87 -9.33 -27.29 -32.75
N GLU A 88 -8.73 -28.13 -33.58
CA GLU A 88 -7.73 -29.10 -33.14
C GLU A 88 -6.49 -28.40 -32.57
N LEU A 89 -5.95 -27.39 -33.27
CA LEU A 89 -4.83 -26.58 -32.81
C LEU A 89 -5.10 -25.91 -31.45
N CYS A 90 -6.28 -25.33 -31.27
CA CYS A 90 -6.70 -24.75 -29.99
C CYS A 90 -6.79 -25.82 -28.89
N SER A 91 -7.34 -26.99 -29.23
CA SER A 91 -7.44 -28.11 -28.28
C SER A 91 -6.06 -28.61 -27.86
N GLU A 92 -5.13 -28.75 -28.81
CA GLU A 92 -3.74 -29.13 -28.52
C GLU A 92 -3.01 -28.09 -27.70
N LEU A 93 -3.22 -26.78 -28.00
CA LEU A 93 -2.67 -25.69 -27.20
C LEU A 93 -3.16 -25.75 -25.75
N HIS A 94 -4.46 -25.96 -25.55
CA HIS A 94 -5.02 -26.13 -24.20
C HIS A 94 -4.45 -27.35 -23.47
N LYS A 95 -4.31 -28.49 -24.16
CA LYS A 95 -3.68 -29.70 -23.59
C LYS A 95 -2.24 -29.42 -23.18
N ARG A 96 -1.46 -28.75 -24.04
CA ARG A 96 -0.07 -28.38 -23.75
C ARG A 96 0.05 -27.40 -22.58
N GLN A 97 -0.85 -26.41 -22.49
CA GLN A 97 -0.89 -25.48 -21.37
C GLN A 97 -1.26 -26.13 -20.03
N ALA A 98 -2.06 -27.19 -20.07
CA ALA A 98 -2.47 -27.95 -18.90
C ALA A 98 -1.56 -29.12 -18.54
N ALA A 99 -0.61 -29.50 -19.44
CA ALA A 99 0.30 -30.61 -19.21
C ALA A 99 1.31 -30.25 -18.10
N ALA A 100 1.48 -31.16 -17.15
CA ALA A 100 2.56 -31.05 -16.17
C ALA A 100 3.91 -31.33 -16.84
N ASP A 101 4.97 -30.69 -16.34
CA ASP A 101 6.33 -31.00 -16.75
C ASP A 101 6.70 -32.46 -16.36
N THR A 102 7.59 -33.08 -17.14
CA THR A 102 8.04 -34.46 -16.83
C THR A 102 8.91 -34.47 -15.59
N ALA A 103 8.95 -35.62 -14.89
CA ALA A 103 9.79 -35.79 -13.70
C ALA A 103 11.27 -35.50 -14.00
N GLU A 104 11.77 -35.94 -15.18
CA GLU A 104 13.14 -35.71 -15.61
C GLU A 104 13.43 -34.23 -15.83
N ALA A 105 12.48 -33.47 -16.40
CA ALA A 105 12.64 -32.05 -16.59
C ALA A 105 12.66 -31.30 -15.23
N LEU A 106 11.79 -31.70 -14.31
CA LEU A 106 11.74 -31.15 -12.97
C LEU A 106 13.01 -31.43 -12.15
N GLU A 107 13.64 -32.63 -12.33
CA GLU A 107 14.88 -32.97 -11.64
C GLU A 107 16.10 -32.16 -12.09
N THR A 108 16.05 -31.53 -13.26
CA THR A 108 17.14 -30.64 -13.72
C THR A 108 17.18 -29.29 -12.98
N ILE A 109 16.11 -28.91 -12.27
CA ILE A 109 16.03 -27.65 -11.53
C ILE A 109 16.70 -27.87 -10.16
N PRO A 110 17.75 -27.08 -9.82
CA PRO A 110 18.36 -27.17 -8.49
C PRO A 110 17.34 -26.76 -7.44
N LEU A 111 17.24 -27.54 -6.39
CA LEU A 111 16.31 -27.37 -5.30
C LEU A 111 17.05 -27.01 -4.01
N LEU A 112 16.42 -26.17 -3.22
CA LEU A 112 16.75 -26.00 -1.82
C LEU A 112 15.92 -26.98 -0.99
N GLU A 113 16.50 -27.43 0.12
CA GLU A 113 15.83 -28.27 1.11
C GLU A 113 15.37 -27.43 2.30
N ARG A 114 14.47 -27.97 3.14
CA ARG A 114 14.06 -27.29 4.38
C ARG A 114 15.24 -27.07 5.33
N SER A 115 16.25 -27.92 5.28
CA SER A 115 17.51 -27.81 6.03
C SER A 115 18.35 -26.60 5.65
N ASP A 116 18.18 -26.06 4.44
CA ASP A 116 18.89 -24.86 3.98
C ASP A 116 18.27 -23.57 4.54
N ILE A 117 17.08 -23.67 5.13
CA ILE A 117 16.39 -22.51 5.70
C ILE A 117 16.94 -22.23 7.10
N ARG A 118 17.41 -21.01 7.31
CA ARG A 118 17.76 -20.55 8.65
C ARG A 118 16.53 -20.58 9.55
N ARG A 119 16.60 -21.30 10.67
CA ARG A 119 15.45 -21.48 11.58
C ARG A 119 15.16 -20.23 12.42
N GLU A 120 16.16 -19.45 12.77
CA GLU A 120 16.04 -18.25 13.59
C GLU A 120 15.59 -17.06 12.76
N VAL A 121 14.70 -16.26 13.32
CA VAL A 121 14.33 -14.96 12.72
C VAL A 121 15.51 -14.00 12.75
N GLU A 122 15.64 -13.19 11.72
CA GLU A 122 16.55 -12.04 11.77
C GLU A 122 15.96 -10.98 12.70
N VAL A 123 16.71 -10.64 13.75
CA VAL A 123 16.32 -9.63 14.74
C VAL A 123 17.04 -8.34 14.40
N THR A 124 16.27 -7.29 14.10
CA THR A 124 16.82 -5.92 14.04
C THR A 124 17.19 -5.50 15.47
N GLU A 125 18.43 -5.19 15.71
CA GLU A 125 18.87 -4.63 17.00
C GLU A 125 18.11 -3.32 17.26
N THR A 126 17.54 -3.21 18.45
CA THR A 126 16.83 -2.01 18.89
C THR A 126 17.17 -1.67 20.34
N VAL A 127 17.24 -0.39 20.63
CA VAL A 127 17.42 0.12 22.00
C VAL A 127 16.23 0.99 22.34
N LEU A 128 15.35 0.47 23.18
CA LEU A 128 14.18 1.22 23.69
C LEU A 128 14.56 1.94 24.99
N LYS A 129 14.23 3.22 25.09
CA LYS A 129 14.30 4.02 26.32
C LYS A 129 12.98 4.75 26.52
N GLN A 130 12.51 4.80 27.75
CA GLN A 130 11.35 5.59 28.14
C GLN A 130 11.81 6.93 28.74
N LEU A 131 11.25 8.03 28.24
CA LEU A 131 11.46 9.39 28.76
C LEU A 131 10.09 9.99 29.14
N GLY A 132 9.74 9.89 30.42
CA GLY A 132 8.40 10.23 30.90
C GLY A 132 7.35 9.30 30.28
N THR A 133 6.41 9.85 29.54
CA THR A 133 5.35 9.11 28.82
C THR A 133 5.76 8.74 27.40
N ASN A 134 6.93 9.16 26.93
CA ASN A 134 7.38 9.00 25.56
C ASN A 134 8.36 7.83 25.42
N ASP A 135 8.23 7.07 24.35
CA ASP A 135 9.11 5.99 23.99
C ASP A 135 10.12 6.45 22.94
N ILE A 136 11.39 6.14 23.14
CA ILE A 136 12.50 6.46 22.25
C ILE A 136 13.11 5.15 21.78
N LEU A 137 12.94 4.83 20.51
CA LEU A 137 13.41 3.60 19.87
C LEU A 137 14.59 3.90 18.94
N TYR A 138 15.78 3.51 19.32
CA TYR A 138 16.96 3.62 18.49
C TYR A 138 17.24 2.31 17.75
N VAL A 139 17.47 2.41 16.44
CA VAL A 139 17.84 1.30 15.56
C VAL A 139 19.24 1.57 15.01
N PRO A 140 20.29 0.96 15.58
CA PRO A 140 21.66 1.15 15.10
C PRO A 140 21.85 0.60 13.70
N ALA A 141 22.43 1.38 12.80
CA ALA A 141 22.72 0.96 11.45
C ALA A 141 23.87 1.77 10.83
N PHE A 142 24.57 1.16 9.89
CA PHE A 142 25.43 1.91 8.99
C PHE A 142 24.56 2.65 7.98
N THR A 143 24.46 3.97 8.12
CA THR A 143 23.53 4.80 7.33
C THR A 143 24.25 5.73 6.36
N ASN A 144 25.56 5.69 6.32
CA ASN A 144 26.40 6.57 5.50
C ASN A 144 26.05 8.05 5.70
N LYS A 145 26.05 8.49 6.97
CA LYS A 145 25.76 9.87 7.39
C LYS A 145 24.33 10.34 7.12
N ILE A 146 23.37 9.44 7.01
CA ILE A 146 21.95 9.78 6.93
C ILE A 146 21.29 9.46 8.26
N ALA A 147 20.57 10.42 8.84
CA ALA A 147 19.65 10.19 9.93
C ALA A 147 18.23 9.94 9.39
N TYR A 148 17.60 8.90 9.89
CA TYR A 148 16.20 8.55 9.62
C TYR A 148 15.42 8.74 10.90
N LEU A 149 14.24 9.39 10.83
CA LEU A 149 13.39 9.70 11.97
C LEU A 149 11.93 9.41 11.62
N ASN A 150 11.26 8.67 12.49
CA ASN A 150 9.83 8.44 12.43
C ASN A 150 9.23 8.83 13.79
N TRP A 151 8.43 9.90 13.83
CA TRP A 151 7.63 10.27 14.99
C TRP A 151 6.22 9.74 14.84
N TYR A 152 5.70 9.15 15.90
CA TYR A 152 4.34 8.64 16.00
C TYR A 152 3.64 9.33 17.16
N PHE A 153 2.98 10.45 16.89
CA PHE A 153 2.20 11.20 17.86
C PHE A 153 0.86 10.51 18.13
N ASP A 154 0.42 10.46 19.39
CA ASP A 154 -0.80 9.75 19.77
C ASP A 154 -2.05 10.60 19.53
N LEU A 155 -2.88 10.18 18.58
CA LEU A 155 -4.17 10.78 18.28
C LEU A 155 -5.35 9.85 18.59
N THR A 156 -5.14 8.82 19.41
CA THR A 156 -6.16 7.79 19.66
C THR A 156 -7.48 8.35 20.19
N GLY A 157 -7.45 9.46 20.94
CA GLY A 157 -8.64 10.14 21.47
C GLY A 157 -9.21 11.26 20.58
N ILE A 158 -8.82 11.34 19.31
CA ILE A 158 -9.34 12.38 18.40
C ILE A 158 -10.85 12.21 18.19
N ASP A 159 -11.56 13.31 18.02
CA ASP A 159 -12.98 13.30 17.68
C ASP A 159 -13.18 12.67 16.29
N LYS A 160 -14.09 11.69 16.20
CA LYS A 160 -14.37 10.96 14.95
C LYS A 160 -14.81 11.90 13.81
N ASP A 161 -15.52 12.97 14.11
CA ASP A 161 -16.03 13.92 13.12
C ASP A 161 -14.90 14.80 12.55
N LEU A 162 -13.73 14.81 13.19
CA LEU A 162 -12.52 15.48 12.71
C LEU A 162 -11.61 14.57 11.86
N LEU A 163 -11.84 13.27 11.82
CA LEU A 163 -10.96 12.32 11.09
C LEU A 163 -10.76 12.68 9.60
N PRO A 164 -11.80 13.04 8.81
CA PRO A 164 -11.58 13.44 7.41
C PRO A 164 -10.68 14.69 7.30
N TYR A 165 -10.81 15.61 8.23
CA TYR A 165 -9.96 16.82 8.28
C TYR A 165 -8.53 16.49 8.75
N CYS A 166 -8.34 15.42 9.51
CA CYS A 166 -7.00 14.94 9.88
C CYS A 166 -6.23 14.45 8.64
N TYR A 167 -6.87 13.71 7.74
CA TYR A 167 -6.27 13.31 6.47
C TYR A 167 -6.00 14.51 5.58
N LEU A 168 -6.96 15.45 5.49
CA LEU A 168 -6.76 16.69 4.74
C LEU A 168 -5.59 17.53 5.31
N LEU A 169 -5.44 17.59 6.64
CA LEU A 169 -4.29 18.27 7.23
C LEU A 169 -2.97 17.59 6.85
N SER A 170 -2.92 16.27 6.81
CA SER A 170 -1.73 15.53 6.37
C SER A 170 -1.32 15.89 4.93
N ASP A 171 -2.31 16.11 4.03
CA ASP A 171 -2.07 16.57 2.66
C ASP A 171 -1.66 18.04 2.56
N VAL A 172 -2.08 18.86 3.52
CA VAL A 172 -1.89 20.33 3.55
C VAL A 172 -0.54 20.70 4.17
N LEU A 173 -0.03 19.91 5.15
CA LEU A 173 1.21 20.19 5.84
C LEU A 173 2.40 20.35 4.88
N GLY A 174 3.15 21.43 5.06
CA GLY A 174 4.27 21.79 4.19
C GLY A 174 3.88 22.47 2.87
N LYS A 175 2.58 22.67 2.60
CA LYS A 175 2.06 23.31 1.37
C LYS A 175 1.49 24.71 1.59
N PHE A 176 1.51 25.25 2.82
CA PHE A 176 1.13 26.62 3.17
C PHE A 176 2.37 27.46 3.50
N ASN A 177 2.20 28.79 3.45
CA ASN A 177 3.21 29.72 3.99
C ASN A 177 3.38 29.45 5.48
N THR A 178 4.56 29.75 5.98
CA THR A 178 4.89 29.70 7.41
C THR A 178 5.33 31.09 7.87
N ASP A 179 5.62 31.24 9.14
CA ASP A 179 6.22 32.50 9.66
C ASP A 179 7.59 32.79 9.05
N LYS A 180 8.28 31.76 8.58
CA LYS A 180 9.66 31.83 8.10
C LYS A 180 9.81 31.70 6.58
N TYR A 181 8.96 30.91 5.94
CA TYR A 181 9.06 30.55 4.52
C TYR A 181 7.74 30.79 3.81
N THR A 182 7.78 31.23 2.57
CA THR A 182 6.70 30.97 1.63
C THR A 182 6.62 29.48 1.32
N TYR A 183 5.50 28.97 0.85
CA TYR A 183 5.36 27.54 0.55
C TYR A 183 6.34 27.07 -0.55
N GLN A 184 6.71 27.94 -1.52
CA GLN A 184 7.71 27.66 -2.53
C GLN A 184 9.12 27.56 -1.93
N GLU A 185 9.48 28.50 -1.03
CA GLU A 185 10.76 28.45 -0.33
C GLU A 185 10.86 27.24 0.60
N LEU A 186 9.75 26.89 1.27
CA LEU A 186 9.67 25.69 2.12
C LEU A 186 9.87 24.41 1.31
N ALA A 187 9.20 24.28 0.17
CA ALA A 187 9.37 23.16 -0.74
C ALA A 187 10.82 23.07 -1.27
N THR A 188 11.40 24.23 -1.64
CA THR A 188 12.80 24.32 -2.08
C THR A 188 13.77 23.92 -0.97
N ALA A 189 13.56 24.39 0.26
CA ALA A 189 14.40 24.06 1.42
C ALA A 189 14.29 22.56 1.75
N SER A 190 13.07 22.00 1.73
CA SER A 190 12.85 20.58 1.96
C SER A 190 13.60 19.73 0.93
N ASN A 191 13.45 20.02 -0.37
CA ASN A 191 14.14 19.30 -1.43
C ASN A 191 15.67 19.44 -1.38
N LYS A 192 16.16 20.58 -0.93
CA LYS A 192 17.61 20.87 -0.87
C LYS A 192 18.32 20.22 0.32
N TYR A 193 17.68 20.22 1.48
CA TYR A 193 18.34 19.87 2.74
C TYR A 193 17.90 18.55 3.34
N THR A 194 16.80 17.96 2.83
CA THR A 194 16.26 16.70 3.33
C THR A 194 16.20 15.64 2.23
N GLY A 195 16.05 14.39 2.63
CA GLY A 195 15.72 13.29 1.73
C GLY A 195 14.21 13.04 1.64
N GLY A 196 13.42 13.99 2.12
CA GLY A 196 11.95 13.97 2.18
C GLY A 196 11.44 14.10 3.62
N VAL A 197 10.30 14.76 3.73
CA VAL A 197 9.46 14.84 4.92
C VAL A 197 8.04 14.47 4.50
N SER A 198 7.41 13.55 5.20
CA SER A 198 6.03 13.12 4.94
C SER A 198 5.21 13.05 6.22
N PHE A 199 3.91 13.24 6.06
CA PHE A 199 2.92 13.29 7.13
C PHE A 199 1.83 12.28 6.82
N GLN A 200 1.48 11.41 7.77
CA GLN A 200 0.49 10.35 7.57
C GLN A 200 -0.28 10.10 8.86
N LEU A 201 -1.54 9.74 8.73
CA LEU A 201 -2.36 9.26 9.83
C LEU A 201 -2.68 7.79 9.62
N HIS A 202 -2.46 6.95 10.63
CA HIS A 202 -2.76 5.52 10.52
C HIS A 202 -3.18 4.93 11.87
N ALA A 203 -4.14 4.00 11.82
CA ALA A 203 -4.51 3.19 12.97
C ALA A 203 -3.74 1.86 12.94
N TYR A 204 -3.06 1.56 14.03
CA TYR A 204 -2.32 0.32 14.24
C TYR A 204 -3.09 -0.56 15.22
N SER A 205 -3.58 -1.71 14.75
CA SER A 205 -4.18 -2.72 15.64
C SER A 205 -3.10 -3.47 16.40
N ALA A 206 -3.43 -3.96 17.60
CA ALA A 206 -2.63 -4.98 18.27
C ALA A 206 -2.45 -6.22 17.38
N ALA A 207 -1.40 -7.01 17.67
CA ALA A 207 -1.06 -8.16 16.84
C ALA A 207 -2.20 -9.18 16.71
N ASP A 208 -2.88 -9.45 17.81
CA ASP A 208 -3.88 -10.51 17.92
C ASP A 208 -5.33 -9.98 18.12
N ASP A 209 -5.56 -8.66 17.98
CA ASP A 209 -6.89 -8.05 18.08
C ASP A 209 -7.04 -6.84 17.16
N ALA A 210 -7.95 -6.95 16.19
CA ALA A 210 -8.27 -5.89 15.24
C ALA A 210 -9.05 -4.71 15.85
N ASN A 211 -9.57 -4.86 17.06
CA ASN A 211 -10.36 -3.86 17.76
C ASN A 211 -9.60 -3.16 18.91
N ASP A 212 -8.46 -3.72 19.34
CA ASP A 212 -7.48 -3.01 20.17
C ASP A 212 -6.53 -2.25 19.25
N TYR A 213 -6.61 -0.91 19.24
CA TYR A 213 -5.86 -0.10 18.29
C TYR A 213 -5.45 1.26 18.86
N THR A 214 -4.43 1.84 18.22
CA THR A 214 -4.00 3.22 18.44
C THR A 214 -3.99 3.99 17.12
N ILE A 215 -4.39 5.27 17.17
CA ILE A 215 -4.26 6.17 16.01
C ILE A 215 -2.99 6.99 16.18
N LYS A 216 -2.14 6.99 15.16
CA LYS A 216 -0.88 7.73 15.16
C LYS A 216 -0.81 8.69 13.98
N PHE A 217 -0.53 9.95 14.27
CA PHE A 217 -0.01 10.87 13.28
C PHE A 217 1.49 10.65 13.19
N THR A 218 1.96 10.31 11.99
CA THR A 218 3.35 9.94 11.75
C THR A 218 4.05 11.01 10.93
N VAL A 219 5.17 11.51 11.45
CA VAL A 219 6.11 12.36 10.72
C VAL A 219 7.32 11.50 10.37
N GLN A 220 7.52 11.25 9.08
CA GLN A 220 8.71 10.56 8.58
C GLN A 220 9.65 11.57 7.95
N ALA A 221 10.90 11.57 8.37
CA ALA A 221 11.91 12.48 7.85
C ALA A 221 13.28 11.80 7.74
N LYS A 222 14.07 12.24 6.77
CA LYS A 222 15.47 11.83 6.66
C LYS A 222 16.32 12.97 6.12
N ALA A 223 17.55 13.09 6.62
CA ALA A 223 18.52 14.06 6.13
C ALA A 223 19.95 13.56 6.34
N LEU A 224 20.88 14.13 5.62
CA LEU A 224 22.29 14.02 6.01
C LEU A 224 22.48 14.61 7.41
N THR A 225 23.29 13.99 8.25
CA THR A 225 23.56 14.47 9.62
C THR A 225 24.13 15.89 9.65
N ALA A 226 24.86 16.29 8.60
CA ALA A 226 25.31 17.66 8.40
C ALA A 226 24.19 18.69 8.15
N ASN A 227 22.98 18.24 7.84
CA ASN A 227 21.81 19.08 7.55
C ASN A 227 20.70 18.96 8.62
N LEU A 228 20.98 18.33 9.76
CA LEU A 228 19.96 18.14 10.80
C LEU A 228 19.39 19.45 11.31
N ASP A 229 20.20 20.49 11.45
CA ASP A 229 19.75 21.84 11.81
C ASP A 229 18.69 22.36 10.83
N LYS A 230 18.87 22.15 9.53
CA LYS A 230 17.93 22.55 8.47
C LYS A 230 16.67 21.69 8.49
N LEU A 231 16.81 20.36 8.72
CA LEU A 231 15.67 19.48 8.85
C LEU A 231 14.76 19.93 10.00
N PHE A 232 15.33 20.14 11.19
CA PHE A 232 14.55 20.56 12.36
C PHE A 232 13.98 21.97 12.23
N ASP A 233 14.68 22.86 11.54
CA ASP A 233 14.20 24.18 11.18
C ASP A 233 12.95 24.12 10.26
N ILE A 234 12.96 23.22 9.28
CA ILE A 234 11.80 22.96 8.40
C ILE A 234 10.65 22.34 9.21
N LEU A 235 10.90 21.33 10.03
CA LEU A 235 9.88 20.69 10.86
C LEU A 235 9.25 21.68 11.83
N GLN A 236 10.04 22.56 12.46
CA GLN A 236 9.55 23.61 13.35
C GLN A 236 8.69 24.63 12.58
N ALA A 237 9.13 25.05 11.39
CA ALA A 237 8.33 25.98 10.56
C ALA A 237 6.98 25.37 10.17
N VAL A 238 6.93 24.08 9.86
CA VAL A 238 5.68 23.38 9.54
C VAL A 238 4.80 23.18 10.78
N ALA A 239 5.37 22.67 11.88
CA ALA A 239 4.61 22.31 13.06
C ALA A 239 4.05 23.52 13.83
N LEU A 240 4.82 24.60 13.93
CA LEU A 240 4.52 25.75 14.79
C LEU A 240 4.20 27.04 14.02
N GLY A 241 4.68 27.13 12.77
CA GLY A 241 4.61 28.36 11.99
C GLY A 241 3.68 28.31 10.78
N SER A 242 2.99 27.21 10.50
CA SER A 242 2.10 27.11 9.33
C SER A 242 0.92 28.06 9.41
N LYS A 243 0.74 28.92 8.38
CA LYS A 243 -0.34 29.90 8.25
C LYS A 243 -1.48 29.31 7.42
N ILE A 244 -2.35 28.52 8.08
CA ILE A 244 -3.50 27.90 7.43
C ILE A 244 -4.66 28.89 7.44
N ASP A 245 -4.55 29.99 6.64
CA ASP A 245 -5.48 31.11 6.58
C ASP A 245 -5.84 31.56 5.15
N ASP A 246 -5.24 30.92 4.13
CA ASP A 246 -5.46 31.24 2.72
C ASP A 246 -6.44 30.23 2.08
N ALA A 247 -7.70 30.65 1.93
CA ALA A 247 -8.76 29.84 1.33
C ALA A 247 -8.47 29.48 -0.14
N LYS A 248 -7.85 30.39 -0.90
CA LYS A 248 -7.48 30.11 -2.29
C LYS A 248 -6.43 29.02 -2.37
N ARG A 249 -5.42 29.10 -1.50
CA ARG A 249 -4.38 28.06 -1.42
C ARG A 249 -4.95 26.71 -1.00
N LEU A 250 -5.87 26.68 -0.05
CA LEU A 250 -6.57 25.45 0.34
C LEU A 250 -7.35 24.86 -0.83
N GLN A 251 -8.04 25.69 -1.62
CA GLN A 251 -8.76 25.21 -2.82
C GLN A 251 -7.81 24.60 -3.85
N GLU A 252 -6.67 25.25 -4.13
CA GLU A 252 -5.65 24.71 -5.05
C GLU A 252 -5.17 23.31 -4.61
N ILE A 253 -4.91 23.12 -3.31
CA ILE A 253 -4.48 21.84 -2.75
C ILE A 253 -5.61 20.80 -2.82
N LEU A 254 -6.84 21.20 -2.47
CA LEU A 254 -8.01 20.34 -2.55
C LEU A 254 -8.25 19.83 -3.99
N ASP A 255 -8.15 20.73 -4.97
CA ASP A 255 -8.32 20.39 -6.38
C ASP A 255 -7.20 19.44 -6.88
N GLU A 256 -5.95 19.64 -6.42
CA GLU A 256 -4.81 18.74 -6.70
C GLU A 256 -5.08 17.35 -6.15
N VAL A 257 -5.41 17.24 -4.85
CA VAL A 257 -5.64 15.94 -4.17
C VAL A 257 -6.85 15.23 -4.78
N LYS A 258 -7.96 15.97 -5.02
CA LYS A 258 -9.15 15.39 -5.66
C LYS A 258 -8.84 14.88 -7.07
N THR A 259 -8.08 15.64 -7.87
CA THR A 259 -7.69 15.23 -9.24
C THR A 259 -6.83 13.97 -9.21
N ASP A 260 -5.92 13.83 -8.24
CA ASP A 260 -5.15 12.60 -8.06
C ASP A 260 -6.07 11.40 -7.75
N TRP A 261 -7.06 11.59 -6.88
CA TRP A 261 -8.07 10.58 -6.60
C TRP A 261 -8.91 10.23 -7.84
N ASP A 262 -9.43 11.23 -8.56
CA ASP A 262 -10.22 11.04 -9.79
C ASP A 262 -9.42 10.20 -10.83
N SER A 263 -8.14 10.51 -11.00
CA SER A 263 -7.28 9.85 -11.98
C SER A 263 -6.83 8.46 -11.54
N SER A 264 -6.61 8.24 -10.25
CA SER A 264 -6.03 7.02 -9.69
C SER A 264 -7.06 6.05 -9.11
N PHE A 265 -8.31 6.45 -8.90
CA PHE A 265 -9.35 5.65 -8.24
C PHE A 265 -9.48 4.26 -8.85
N PHE A 266 -9.57 4.20 -10.19
CA PHE A 266 -9.70 2.92 -10.88
C PHE A 266 -8.49 2.00 -10.67
N SER A 267 -7.28 2.53 -10.63
CA SER A 267 -6.08 1.74 -10.38
C SER A 267 -5.96 1.30 -8.91
N ARG A 268 -6.54 2.05 -7.98
CA ARG A 268 -6.61 1.77 -6.54
C ARG A 268 -7.81 0.85 -6.18
N GLY A 269 -8.64 0.46 -7.12
CA GLY A 269 -9.91 -0.22 -6.87
C GLY A 269 -9.80 -1.48 -6.00
N GLN A 270 -8.72 -2.26 -6.12
CA GLN A 270 -8.49 -3.41 -5.22
C GLN A 270 -8.21 -2.96 -3.78
N THR A 271 -7.39 -1.94 -3.59
CA THR A 271 -7.10 -1.39 -2.25
C THR A 271 -8.37 -0.85 -1.62
N VAL A 272 -9.15 -0.08 -2.36
CA VAL A 272 -10.46 0.44 -1.91
C VAL A 272 -11.38 -0.70 -1.52
N ALA A 273 -11.54 -1.72 -2.36
CA ALA A 273 -12.42 -2.87 -2.08
C ALA A 273 -11.98 -3.63 -0.81
N CYS A 274 -10.67 -3.91 -0.67
CA CYS A 274 -10.14 -4.64 0.49
C CYS A 274 -10.22 -3.84 1.78
N THR A 275 -9.89 -2.54 1.76
CA THR A 275 -9.93 -1.69 2.94
C THR A 275 -11.37 -1.44 3.38
N ARG A 276 -12.28 -1.23 2.41
CA ARG A 276 -13.72 -1.09 2.68
C ARG A 276 -14.30 -2.37 3.27
N LEU A 277 -13.98 -3.54 2.72
CA LEU A 277 -14.35 -4.83 3.26
C LEU A 277 -13.89 -5.00 4.71
N ALA A 278 -12.60 -4.74 4.99
CA ALA A 278 -12.05 -4.89 6.34
C ALA A 278 -12.73 -3.97 7.36
N SER A 279 -13.21 -2.81 6.94
CA SER A 279 -13.89 -1.84 7.79
C SER A 279 -15.26 -2.33 8.30
N TYR A 280 -15.86 -3.35 7.71
CA TYR A 280 -17.13 -3.92 8.19
C TYR A 280 -16.96 -4.63 9.55
N PHE A 281 -15.81 -5.23 9.80
CA PHE A 281 -15.57 -6.06 10.98
C PHE A 281 -14.37 -5.66 11.84
N SER A 282 -13.50 -4.72 11.41
CA SER A 282 -12.34 -4.25 12.17
C SER A 282 -12.41 -2.75 12.45
N THR A 283 -12.31 -2.36 13.73
CA THR A 283 -12.34 -0.95 14.14
C THR A 283 -11.11 -0.18 13.65
N ALA A 284 -9.92 -0.78 13.71
CA ALA A 284 -8.72 -0.18 13.16
C ALA A 284 -8.84 0.04 11.64
N ALA A 285 -9.43 -0.93 10.93
CA ALA A 285 -9.67 -0.81 9.49
C ALA A 285 -10.70 0.29 9.17
N ARG A 286 -11.69 0.55 10.03
CA ARG A 286 -12.63 1.68 9.87
C ARG A 286 -11.92 3.02 9.88
N VAL A 287 -10.95 3.19 10.78
CA VAL A 287 -10.14 4.42 10.81
C VAL A 287 -9.31 4.53 9.52
N ASN A 288 -8.63 3.47 9.13
CA ASN A 288 -7.78 3.48 7.93
C ASN A 288 -8.57 3.63 6.62
N GLU A 289 -9.83 3.20 6.61
CA GLU A 289 -10.72 3.38 5.47
C GLU A 289 -11.11 4.85 5.27
N GLN A 290 -11.07 5.66 6.32
CA GLN A 290 -11.28 7.11 6.22
C GLN A 290 -10.22 7.82 5.37
N ASP A 291 -9.08 7.18 5.06
CA ASP A 291 -8.05 7.62 4.10
C ASP A 291 -8.27 7.03 2.69
N GLN A 292 -9.36 6.33 2.46
CA GLN A 292 -9.62 5.66 1.19
C GLN A 292 -10.92 6.19 0.55
N PHE A 293 -11.92 5.35 0.40
CA PHE A 293 -13.16 5.73 -0.26
C PHE A 293 -13.94 6.82 0.49
N SER A 294 -14.00 6.73 1.83
CA SER A 294 -14.63 7.77 2.64
C SER A 294 -13.95 9.12 2.50
N TYR A 295 -12.62 9.14 2.39
CA TYR A 295 -11.89 10.40 2.13
C TYR A 295 -12.20 10.99 0.75
N TYR A 296 -12.23 10.15 -0.27
CA TYR A 296 -12.61 10.59 -1.61
C TYR A 296 -14.03 11.21 -1.65
N GLU A 297 -15.00 10.58 -1.00
CA GLU A 297 -16.36 11.15 -0.86
C GLU A 297 -16.33 12.50 -0.12
N PHE A 298 -15.59 12.59 0.98
CA PHE A 298 -15.40 13.86 1.69
C PHE A 298 -14.79 14.97 0.81
N LEU A 299 -13.76 14.64 0.01
CA LEU A 299 -13.13 15.59 -0.92
C LEU A 299 -14.13 16.09 -1.98
N LYS A 300 -14.97 15.19 -2.53
CA LYS A 300 -16.03 15.53 -3.49
C LYS A 300 -17.05 16.51 -2.87
N GLU A 301 -17.54 16.18 -1.69
CA GLU A 301 -18.50 17.01 -0.97
C GLU A 301 -17.92 18.39 -0.59
N LEU A 302 -16.68 18.41 -0.10
CA LEU A 302 -16.00 19.64 0.24
C LEU A 302 -15.74 20.51 -0.99
N SER A 303 -15.30 19.92 -2.10
CA SER A 303 -15.07 20.62 -3.38
C SER A 303 -16.36 21.17 -3.98
N ALA A 304 -17.49 20.47 -3.85
CA ALA A 304 -18.78 20.89 -4.40
C ALA A 304 -19.34 22.17 -3.73
N ASP A 305 -19.05 22.39 -2.45
CA ASP A 305 -19.48 23.58 -1.69
C ASP A 305 -18.29 24.22 -0.96
N PHE A 306 -17.17 24.35 -1.64
CA PHE A 306 -15.96 24.88 -1.02
C PHE A 306 -16.15 26.32 -0.51
N ALA A 307 -16.80 27.19 -1.28
CA ALA A 307 -16.99 28.60 -0.90
C ALA A 307 -17.77 28.75 0.41
N GLY A 308 -18.78 27.91 0.65
CA GLY A 308 -19.56 27.90 1.89
C GLY A 308 -18.85 27.29 3.08
N ARG A 309 -17.87 26.41 2.85
CA ARG A 309 -17.20 25.61 3.89
C ARG A 309 -15.74 26.01 4.15
N ALA A 310 -15.16 26.92 3.35
CA ALA A 310 -13.74 27.24 3.39
C ALA A 310 -13.28 27.72 4.77
N GLU A 311 -13.97 28.68 5.37
CA GLU A 311 -13.59 29.24 6.69
C GLU A 311 -13.73 28.21 7.82
N ASP A 312 -14.78 27.40 7.84
CA ASP A 312 -14.95 26.32 8.80
C ASP A 312 -13.85 25.26 8.64
N THR A 313 -13.51 24.91 7.38
CA THR A 313 -12.43 23.98 7.08
C THR A 313 -11.08 24.52 7.56
N LEU A 314 -10.74 25.77 7.25
CA LEU A 314 -9.51 26.41 7.73
C LEU A 314 -9.45 26.45 9.26
N ALA A 315 -10.58 26.74 9.92
CA ALA A 315 -10.65 26.76 11.38
C ALA A 315 -10.37 25.38 11.99
N LYS A 316 -10.96 24.31 11.42
CA LYS A 316 -10.71 22.93 11.83
C LYS A 316 -9.27 22.50 11.59
N LEU A 317 -8.69 22.85 10.44
CA LEU A 317 -7.28 22.54 10.14
C LEU A 317 -6.33 23.25 11.12
N ARG A 318 -6.59 24.52 11.48
CA ARG A 318 -5.82 25.24 12.52
C ARG A 318 -5.95 24.59 13.89
N GLN A 319 -7.16 24.19 14.27
CA GLN A 319 -7.41 23.45 15.52
C GLN A 319 -6.59 22.14 15.53
N LEU A 320 -6.63 21.38 14.45
CA LEU A 320 -5.93 20.09 14.32
C LEU A 320 -4.40 20.27 14.29
N LEU A 321 -3.89 21.34 13.72
CA LEU A 321 -2.44 21.63 13.73
C LEU A 321 -1.91 21.71 15.16
N GLY A 322 -2.66 22.33 16.08
CA GLY A 322 -2.31 22.38 17.51
C GLY A 322 -2.42 21.05 18.24
N ILE A 323 -3.11 20.07 17.66
CA ILE A 323 -3.29 18.72 18.23
C ILE A 323 -2.28 17.72 17.65
N PHE A 324 -1.97 17.81 16.36
CA PHE A 324 -1.15 16.83 15.63
C PHE A 324 0.27 16.70 16.18
N PHE A 325 0.86 17.81 16.58
CA PHE A 325 2.22 17.85 17.12
C PHE A 325 2.22 17.87 18.66
N GLU A 326 1.29 17.16 19.27
CA GLU A 326 1.24 17.08 20.72
C GLU A 326 2.39 16.26 21.30
N SER A 327 3.16 16.85 22.23
CA SER A 327 4.35 16.24 22.81
C SER A 327 4.12 15.42 24.07
N SER A 328 2.87 15.27 24.54
CA SER A 328 2.59 14.57 25.81
C SER A 328 2.73 13.05 25.69
N LYS A 329 2.52 12.48 24.49
CA LYS A 329 2.69 11.05 24.23
C LYS A 329 3.05 10.77 22.79
N TYR A 330 4.28 10.31 22.56
CA TYR A 330 4.76 9.89 21.24
C TYR A 330 5.74 8.72 21.35
N LEU A 331 5.92 8.01 20.24
CA LEU A 331 7.09 7.18 19.97
C LEU A 331 7.98 7.93 18.98
N LEU A 332 9.24 8.14 19.34
CA LEU A 332 10.29 8.56 18.42
C LEU A 332 11.14 7.34 18.06
N ALA A 333 11.03 6.85 16.84
CA ALA A 333 11.94 5.87 16.28
C ALA A 333 12.98 6.58 15.40
N TYR A 334 14.27 6.27 15.59
CA TYR A 334 15.32 6.86 14.76
C TYR A 334 16.46 5.88 14.49
N SER A 335 17.13 6.08 13.35
CA SER A 335 18.27 5.27 12.92
C SER A 335 19.39 6.16 12.39
N CYS A 336 20.58 5.95 12.87
CA CYS A 336 21.83 6.59 12.45
C CYS A 336 23.02 5.76 12.94
N GLU A 337 24.22 6.16 12.57
CA GLU A 337 25.45 5.57 13.09
C GLU A 337 25.62 5.91 14.59
N GLU A 338 26.21 4.98 15.36
CA GLU A 338 26.38 5.14 16.82
C GLU A 338 27.14 6.43 17.17
N SER A 339 28.14 6.83 16.35
CA SER A 339 28.88 8.07 16.53
C SER A 339 28.03 9.34 16.47
N GLU A 340 26.85 9.28 15.83
CA GLU A 340 25.95 10.41 15.61
C GLU A 340 24.69 10.34 16.48
N ARG A 341 24.51 9.23 17.19
CA ARG A 341 23.34 8.93 17.99
C ARG A 341 22.93 10.05 18.94
N MET A 342 23.91 10.58 19.69
CA MET A 342 23.63 11.63 20.67
C MET A 342 23.23 12.94 19.99
N LEU A 343 23.88 13.30 18.88
CA LEU A 343 23.55 14.50 18.10
C LEU A 343 22.11 14.43 17.56
N VAL A 344 21.74 13.31 16.93
CA VAL A 344 20.40 13.12 16.37
C VAL A 344 19.35 13.17 17.47
N LEU A 345 19.57 12.47 18.59
CA LEU A 345 18.64 12.44 19.71
C LEU A 345 18.47 13.83 20.35
N GLU A 346 19.57 14.55 20.60
CA GLU A 346 19.54 15.90 21.19
C GLU A 346 18.73 16.86 20.33
N GLN A 347 18.98 16.90 19.02
CA GLN A 347 18.22 17.73 18.08
C GLN A 347 16.73 17.37 18.06
N ALA A 348 16.43 16.07 18.08
CA ALA A 348 15.05 15.58 18.11
C ALA A 348 14.32 15.97 19.40
N LEU A 349 14.97 15.84 20.56
CA LEU A 349 14.41 16.23 21.85
C LEU A 349 14.26 17.75 22.00
N ASN A 350 15.20 18.54 21.46
CA ASN A 350 15.09 20.00 21.40
C ASN A 350 13.86 20.42 20.58
N PHE A 351 13.61 19.79 19.43
CA PHE A 351 12.40 20.01 18.67
C PHE A 351 11.15 19.62 19.45
N ALA A 352 11.12 18.43 20.06
CA ALA A 352 9.98 17.97 20.86
C ALA A 352 9.64 18.89 22.04
N ALA A 353 10.65 19.53 22.64
CA ALA A 353 10.46 20.47 23.74
C ALA A 353 9.75 21.79 23.33
N LEU A 354 9.74 22.12 22.03
CA LEU A 354 9.03 23.28 21.49
C LEU A 354 7.55 22.99 21.16
N LEU A 355 7.18 21.71 21.08
CA LEU A 355 5.83 21.30 20.68
C LEU A 355 4.81 21.55 21.80
N PRO A 356 3.54 21.83 21.44
CA PRO A 356 2.51 22.05 22.43
C PRO A 356 2.24 20.82 23.29
N GLN A 357 1.79 21.02 24.49
CA GLN A 357 1.25 19.99 25.36
C GLN A 357 -0.27 20.17 25.42
N SER A 358 -1.00 19.28 24.77
CA SER A 358 -2.46 19.31 24.69
C SER A 358 -3.06 18.10 25.43
N ALA A 359 -4.37 18.11 25.63
CA ALA A 359 -5.09 17.15 26.45
C ALA A 359 -5.81 16.05 25.63
N VAL A 360 -5.38 15.75 24.39
CA VAL A 360 -6.01 14.71 23.56
C VAL A 360 -5.47 13.32 23.90
N ALA A 361 -4.20 13.24 24.24
CA ALA A 361 -3.55 11.99 24.62
C ALA A 361 -4.22 11.36 25.86
N GLY A 362 -4.54 10.07 25.76
CA GLY A 362 -5.14 9.31 26.86
C GLY A 362 -6.67 9.37 26.94
N LYS A 363 -7.36 10.04 26.01
CA LYS A 363 -8.80 9.92 25.87
C LYS A 363 -9.17 8.56 25.28
N THR A 364 -10.34 8.04 25.66
CA THR A 364 -10.90 6.83 25.07
C THR A 364 -11.19 7.05 23.58
N PRO A 365 -10.82 6.11 22.67
CA PRO A 365 -11.17 6.20 21.27
C PRO A 365 -12.68 6.33 21.09
N GLN A 366 -13.10 7.21 20.20
CA GLN A 366 -14.50 7.29 19.81
C GLN A 366 -14.82 6.18 18.81
N PHE A 367 -15.95 5.50 19.01
CA PHE A 367 -16.37 4.44 18.13
C PHE A 367 -16.85 4.99 16.78
N LEU A 368 -16.25 4.52 15.70
CA LEU A 368 -16.73 4.71 14.34
C LEU A 368 -17.75 3.60 14.03
N GLU A 369 -18.93 3.98 13.58
CA GLU A 369 -19.90 3.01 13.08
C GLU A 369 -19.35 2.28 11.86
N ALA A 370 -19.68 0.99 11.71
CA ALA A 370 -19.35 0.26 10.50
C ALA A 370 -20.11 0.88 9.31
N PRO A 371 -19.47 1.04 8.16
CA PRO A 371 -20.19 1.37 6.94
C PRO A 371 -21.18 0.23 6.61
N GLY A 372 -22.12 0.49 5.71
CA GLY A 372 -23.02 -0.57 5.24
C GLY A 372 -22.20 -1.75 4.70
N GLU A 373 -22.69 -2.96 4.94
CA GLU A 373 -22.05 -4.20 4.47
C GLU A 373 -22.45 -4.51 3.02
N ASN A 374 -21.65 -5.33 2.33
CA ASN A 374 -21.93 -5.81 0.98
C ASN A 374 -22.20 -4.70 -0.02
N GLU A 375 -21.19 -3.84 -0.21
CA GLU A 375 -21.30 -2.67 -1.07
C GLU A 375 -20.79 -2.96 -2.50
N GLY A 376 -21.52 -2.38 -3.48
CA GLY A 376 -21.11 -2.28 -4.88
C GLY A 376 -20.80 -0.83 -5.26
N ILE A 377 -19.52 -0.50 -5.45
CA ILE A 377 -19.04 0.84 -5.85
C ILE A 377 -18.87 0.85 -7.37
N MET A 378 -19.77 1.55 -8.05
CA MET A 378 -19.85 1.56 -9.51
C MET A 378 -18.91 2.57 -10.13
N THR A 379 -18.14 2.12 -11.11
CA THR A 379 -17.20 2.92 -11.89
C THR A 379 -17.54 2.82 -13.38
N PRO A 380 -17.04 3.75 -14.24
CA PRO A 380 -17.14 3.63 -15.69
C PRO A 380 -16.33 2.47 -16.29
N GLY A 381 -15.46 1.83 -15.48
CA GLY A 381 -14.61 0.72 -15.94
C GLY A 381 -15.39 -0.53 -16.34
N LYS A 382 -14.76 -1.41 -17.11
CA LYS A 382 -15.37 -2.69 -17.58
C LYS A 382 -14.98 -3.89 -16.71
N VAL A 383 -14.02 -3.74 -15.82
CA VAL A 383 -13.53 -4.80 -14.93
C VAL A 383 -13.88 -4.47 -13.49
N GLN A 384 -13.81 -5.50 -12.64
CA GLN A 384 -14.11 -5.40 -11.21
C GLN A 384 -12.88 -5.70 -10.37
N TYR A 385 -12.96 -5.27 -9.12
CA TYR A 385 -12.14 -5.67 -7.99
C TYR A 385 -13.09 -6.29 -6.97
N VAL A 386 -13.06 -7.60 -6.85
CA VAL A 386 -14.00 -8.36 -6.02
C VAL A 386 -13.30 -8.78 -4.75
N ALA A 387 -13.71 -8.28 -3.60
CA ALA A 387 -13.12 -8.61 -2.31
C ALA A 387 -14.16 -9.27 -1.40
N ALA A 388 -13.82 -10.44 -0.83
CA ALA A 388 -14.63 -11.14 0.17
C ALA A 388 -13.75 -11.63 1.32
N GLY A 389 -14.28 -11.65 2.55
CA GLY A 389 -13.50 -12.05 3.73
C GLY A 389 -14.25 -11.85 5.03
N GLY A 390 -13.53 -11.75 6.13
CA GLY A 390 -14.12 -11.58 7.48
C GLY A 390 -13.06 -11.62 8.58
N ASP A 391 -13.54 -11.85 9.81
CA ASP A 391 -12.71 -12.01 11.00
C ASP A 391 -12.81 -13.45 11.51
N PHE A 392 -11.71 -14.22 11.42
CA PHE A 392 -11.69 -15.61 11.86
C PHE A 392 -11.62 -15.75 13.40
N HIS A 393 -11.20 -14.71 14.13
CA HIS A 393 -11.23 -14.72 15.58
C HIS A 393 -12.66 -14.85 16.16
N LYS A 394 -13.66 -14.32 15.43
CA LYS A 394 -15.08 -14.45 15.75
C LYS A 394 -15.54 -15.92 15.93
N PHE A 395 -14.88 -16.84 15.24
CA PHE A 395 -15.14 -18.28 15.26
C PHE A 395 -14.21 -19.05 16.20
N GLY A 396 -13.39 -18.34 16.98
CA GLY A 396 -12.46 -18.93 17.94
C GLY A 396 -11.15 -19.47 17.34
N TYR A 397 -10.90 -19.23 16.05
CA TYR A 397 -9.64 -19.59 15.41
C TYR A 397 -8.52 -18.63 15.82
N GLN A 398 -7.30 -19.14 15.83
CA GLN A 398 -6.10 -18.37 16.13
C GLN A 398 -5.19 -18.35 14.91
N PHE A 399 -4.36 -17.31 14.80
CA PHE A 399 -3.37 -17.21 13.75
C PHE A 399 -2.32 -18.33 13.88
N HIS A 400 -1.96 -18.93 12.74
CA HIS A 400 -0.92 -19.94 12.64
C HIS A 400 -0.08 -19.70 11.37
N GLY A 401 1.23 -20.00 11.43
CA GLY A 401 2.16 -19.81 10.31
C GLY A 401 1.75 -20.52 9.01
N ALA A 402 0.99 -21.61 9.11
CA ALA A 402 0.39 -22.31 7.95
C ALA A 402 -0.42 -21.36 7.05
N MET A 403 -1.06 -20.32 7.63
CA MET A 403 -1.84 -19.33 6.88
C MET A 403 -0.97 -18.55 5.89
N LYS A 404 0.29 -18.26 6.26
CA LYS A 404 1.23 -17.54 5.37
C LYS A 404 1.68 -18.42 4.19
N VAL A 405 1.87 -19.71 4.43
CA VAL A 405 2.16 -20.65 3.34
C VAL A 405 0.93 -20.83 2.45
N LEU A 406 -0.26 -20.90 3.05
CA LEU A 406 -1.51 -20.98 2.30
C LEU A 406 -1.73 -19.75 1.41
N GLU A 407 -1.39 -18.52 1.86
CA GLU A 407 -1.40 -17.32 1.00
C GLU A 407 -0.58 -17.54 -0.28
N THR A 408 0.61 -18.12 -0.13
CA THR A 408 1.51 -18.40 -1.26
C THR A 408 0.91 -19.47 -2.18
N ILE A 409 0.41 -20.58 -1.61
CA ILE A 409 -0.23 -21.66 -2.37
C ILE A 409 -1.44 -21.16 -3.14
N LEU A 410 -2.35 -20.44 -2.47
CA LEU A 410 -3.56 -19.90 -3.10
C LEU A 410 -3.24 -18.96 -4.26
N ARG A 411 -2.22 -18.11 -4.10
CA ARG A 411 -1.78 -17.15 -5.13
C ARG A 411 -1.29 -17.85 -6.40
N TYR A 412 -0.57 -18.97 -6.29
CA TYR A 412 0.08 -19.62 -7.44
C TYR A 412 -0.67 -20.83 -7.97
N GLU A 413 -1.53 -21.46 -7.17
CA GLU A 413 -2.29 -22.64 -7.58
C GLU A 413 -3.77 -22.31 -7.82
N TYR A 414 -4.53 -22.15 -6.74
CA TYR A 414 -6.00 -22.08 -6.83
C TYR A 414 -6.50 -20.79 -7.45
N LEU A 415 -6.14 -19.65 -6.87
CA LEU A 415 -6.61 -18.35 -7.36
C LEU A 415 -6.04 -18.02 -8.73
N TRP A 416 -4.78 -18.37 -8.96
CA TRP A 416 -4.17 -18.22 -10.29
C TRP A 416 -4.95 -18.96 -11.35
N THR A 417 -5.25 -20.23 -11.10
CA THR A 417 -5.96 -21.08 -12.05
C THR A 417 -7.41 -20.63 -12.24
N LYS A 418 -8.16 -20.43 -11.14
CA LYS A 418 -9.59 -20.13 -11.18
C LYS A 418 -9.91 -18.71 -11.63
N ILE A 419 -9.21 -17.74 -11.05
CA ILE A 419 -9.51 -16.32 -11.23
C ILE A 419 -8.76 -15.74 -12.44
N ARG A 420 -7.49 -16.05 -12.60
CA ARG A 420 -6.66 -15.49 -13.68
C ARG A 420 -6.79 -16.31 -14.96
N VAL A 421 -6.37 -17.58 -14.95
CA VAL A 421 -6.27 -18.39 -16.18
C VAL A 421 -7.66 -18.70 -16.76
N GLN A 422 -8.58 -19.21 -15.94
CA GLN A 422 -9.94 -19.55 -16.36
C GLN A 422 -10.89 -18.35 -16.31
N GLY A 423 -10.71 -17.46 -15.35
CA GLY A 423 -11.55 -16.27 -15.14
C GLY A 423 -11.21 -15.11 -16.05
N GLY A 424 -9.94 -14.93 -16.43
CA GLY A 424 -9.46 -13.82 -17.25
C GLY A 424 -9.10 -12.58 -16.45
N ALA A 425 -9.07 -12.63 -15.12
CA ALA A 425 -8.58 -11.53 -14.28
C ALA A 425 -7.08 -11.29 -14.47
N TYR A 426 -6.61 -10.09 -14.19
CA TYR A 426 -5.17 -9.79 -14.23
C TYR A 426 -4.41 -10.41 -13.06
N GLY A 427 -5.04 -10.56 -11.90
CA GLY A 427 -4.47 -11.19 -10.73
C GLY A 427 -5.50 -11.48 -9.65
N ALA A 428 -5.06 -12.22 -8.63
CA ALA A 428 -5.83 -12.44 -7.42
C ALA A 428 -4.88 -12.58 -6.21
N THR A 429 -5.39 -12.30 -5.02
CA THR A 429 -4.64 -12.37 -3.78
C THR A 429 -5.47 -12.97 -2.66
N ALA A 430 -4.79 -13.61 -1.72
CA ALA A 430 -5.31 -13.99 -0.42
C ALA A 430 -4.45 -13.34 0.66
N ARG A 431 -5.05 -12.99 1.78
CA ARG A 431 -4.36 -12.44 2.94
C ARG A 431 -4.94 -12.96 4.23
N PHE A 432 -4.07 -13.34 5.15
CA PHE A 432 -4.39 -13.73 6.51
C PHE A 432 -3.53 -12.90 7.45
N ASP A 433 -4.14 -12.02 8.21
CA ASP A 433 -3.45 -11.20 9.19
C ASP A 433 -3.63 -11.77 10.60
N ARG A 434 -2.61 -11.61 11.44
CA ARG A 434 -2.60 -12.13 12.80
C ARG A 434 -3.75 -11.59 13.65
N ASN A 435 -4.22 -10.39 13.35
CA ASN A 435 -5.33 -9.74 14.06
C ASN A 435 -6.74 -10.28 13.72
N GLY A 436 -6.84 -11.41 13.05
CA GLY A 436 -8.10 -12.06 12.69
C GLY A 436 -8.58 -11.78 11.26
N THR A 437 -8.06 -10.75 10.61
CA THR A 437 -8.51 -10.35 9.27
C THR A 437 -8.09 -11.36 8.20
N ILE A 438 -9.06 -11.84 7.43
CA ILE A 438 -8.83 -12.62 6.20
C ILE A 438 -9.58 -11.98 5.05
N PHE A 439 -8.96 -11.93 3.87
CA PHE A 439 -9.66 -11.60 2.64
C PHE A 439 -9.06 -12.28 1.41
N PHE A 440 -9.92 -12.44 0.40
CA PHE A 440 -9.59 -12.85 -0.95
C PHE A 440 -10.02 -11.75 -1.88
N ALA A 441 -9.17 -11.38 -2.85
CA ALA A 441 -9.50 -10.30 -3.77
C ALA A 441 -8.98 -10.57 -5.18
N SER A 442 -9.78 -10.20 -6.20
CA SER A 442 -9.38 -10.20 -7.59
C SER A 442 -8.95 -8.81 -8.05
N TYR A 443 -8.13 -8.75 -9.10
CA TYR A 443 -7.61 -7.51 -9.68
C TYR A 443 -7.92 -7.45 -11.17
N ARG A 444 -8.63 -6.41 -11.60
CA ARG A 444 -9.10 -6.22 -12.99
C ARG A 444 -9.79 -7.47 -13.51
N ASP A 445 -10.82 -7.88 -12.83
CA ASP A 445 -11.56 -9.12 -13.05
C ASP A 445 -12.76 -8.87 -13.98
N PRO A 446 -12.89 -9.56 -15.11
CA PRO A 446 -14.08 -9.44 -15.96
C PRO A 446 -15.30 -10.17 -15.39
N LYS A 447 -15.11 -11.04 -14.37
CA LYS A 447 -16.16 -11.91 -13.82
C LYS A 447 -16.38 -11.65 -12.34
N LEU A 448 -17.64 -11.40 -11.94
CA LEU A 448 -17.98 -11.14 -10.54
C LEU A 448 -18.46 -12.42 -9.83
N LYS A 449 -19.49 -13.07 -10.36
CA LYS A 449 -20.11 -14.23 -9.71
C LYS A 449 -19.21 -15.44 -9.65
N GLU A 450 -18.51 -15.72 -10.75
CA GLU A 450 -17.62 -16.88 -10.85
C GLU A 450 -16.42 -16.72 -9.91
N SER A 451 -15.91 -15.50 -9.76
CA SER A 451 -14.82 -15.22 -8.84
C SER A 451 -15.27 -15.36 -7.39
N LEU A 452 -16.45 -14.87 -7.07
CA LEU A 452 -17.05 -15.05 -5.75
C LEU A 452 -17.31 -16.53 -5.43
N GLN A 453 -17.83 -17.27 -6.41
CA GLN A 453 -18.05 -18.72 -6.27
C GLN A 453 -16.73 -19.46 -6.05
N ALA A 454 -15.67 -19.05 -6.76
CA ALA A 454 -14.34 -19.63 -6.54
C ALA A 454 -13.84 -19.41 -5.10
N TYR A 455 -14.12 -18.25 -4.48
CA TYR A 455 -13.78 -18.05 -3.08
C TYR A 455 -14.55 -18.99 -2.15
N TYR A 456 -15.84 -19.18 -2.37
CA TYR A 456 -16.67 -20.09 -1.57
C TYR A 456 -16.36 -21.60 -1.79
N ASP A 457 -15.83 -21.97 -2.95
CA ASP A 457 -15.43 -23.34 -3.27
C ASP A 457 -14.04 -23.71 -2.72
N MET A 458 -13.25 -22.71 -2.33
CA MET A 458 -11.87 -22.85 -1.87
C MET A 458 -11.70 -23.83 -0.69
N PRO A 459 -12.55 -23.80 0.36
CA PRO A 459 -12.46 -24.76 1.47
C PRO A 459 -12.53 -26.21 1.01
N SER A 460 -13.43 -26.53 0.07
CA SER A 460 -13.59 -27.88 -0.46
C SER A 460 -12.42 -28.34 -1.34
N TRP A 461 -11.73 -27.40 -1.97
CA TRP A 461 -10.48 -27.69 -2.66
C TRP A 461 -9.34 -27.92 -1.66
N LEU A 462 -9.25 -27.10 -0.61
CA LEU A 462 -8.19 -27.18 0.40
C LEU A 462 -8.27 -28.49 1.20
N GLU A 463 -9.47 -29.00 1.48
CA GLU A 463 -9.66 -30.30 2.15
C GLU A 463 -9.07 -31.49 1.36
N LYS A 464 -8.96 -31.33 0.04
CA LYS A 464 -8.42 -32.36 -0.88
C LYS A 464 -7.01 -32.07 -1.34
N LEU A 465 -6.42 -30.98 -0.85
CA LEU A 465 -5.07 -30.59 -1.24
C LEU A 465 -4.06 -31.59 -0.68
N GLU A 466 -3.34 -32.25 -1.56
CA GLU A 466 -2.20 -33.11 -1.23
C GLU A 466 -1.01 -32.66 -2.06
N LEU A 467 -0.02 -32.10 -1.41
CA LEU A 467 1.24 -31.69 -2.02
C LEU A 467 2.31 -32.76 -1.76
N SER A 468 3.10 -33.06 -2.75
CA SER A 468 4.34 -33.81 -2.54
C SER A 468 5.27 -33.03 -1.61
N GLU A 469 6.22 -33.72 -0.96
CA GLU A 469 7.21 -33.05 -0.11
C GLU A 469 7.99 -31.96 -0.86
N ARG A 470 8.28 -32.20 -2.12
CA ARG A 470 8.93 -31.25 -3.02
C ARG A 470 8.09 -29.97 -3.20
N GLU A 471 6.81 -30.11 -3.48
CA GLU A 471 5.90 -28.97 -3.67
C GLU A 471 5.70 -28.18 -2.38
N LEU A 472 5.48 -28.89 -1.27
CA LEU A 472 5.32 -28.25 0.04
C LEU A 472 6.59 -27.47 0.42
N THR A 473 7.77 -28.05 0.22
CA THR A 473 9.07 -27.40 0.46
C THR A 473 9.23 -26.16 -0.42
N LYS A 474 8.85 -26.21 -1.70
CA LYS A 474 8.85 -25.04 -2.60
C LYS A 474 8.03 -23.88 -2.04
N TYR A 475 6.83 -24.13 -1.52
CA TYR A 475 5.97 -23.08 -0.96
C TYR A 475 6.47 -22.55 0.39
N ILE A 476 7.03 -23.42 1.23
CA ILE A 476 7.69 -23.01 2.48
C ILE A 476 8.85 -22.07 2.17
N ILE A 477 9.74 -22.45 1.25
CA ILE A 477 10.90 -21.61 0.85
C ILE A 477 10.41 -20.28 0.25
N GLY A 478 9.42 -20.31 -0.63
CA GLY A 478 8.85 -19.11 -1.22
C GLY A 478 8.25 -18.15 -0.17
N THR A 479 7.59 -18.69 0.83
CA THR A 479 7.02 -17.91 1.94
C THR A 479 8.11 -17.30 2.82
N ILE A 480 9.11 -18.10 3.21
CA ILE A 480 10.26 -17.63 4.01
C ILE A 480 11.07 -16.58 3.25
N SER A 481 11.32 -16.79 1.95
CA SER A 481 11.99 -15.79 1.10
C SER A 481 11.28 -14.43 1.09
N GLY A 482 9.94 -14.44 1.11
CA GLY A 482 9.14 -13.22 1.24
C GLY A 482 9.30 -12.53 2.61
N LEU A 483 9.41 -13.32 3.69
CA LEU A 483 9.62 -12.80 5.05
C LEU A 483 11.06 -12.29 5.26
N ASP A 484 12.03 -12.91 4.61
CA ASP A 484 13.46 -12.58 4.73
C ASP A 484 13.94 -11.59 3.66
N THR A 485 13.03 -10.86 3.01
CA THR A 485 13.38 -9.84 2.02
C THR A 485 14.33 -8.80 2.65
N PRO A 486 15.49 -8.51 2.03
CA PRO A 486 16.41 -7.50 2.54
C PRO A 486 15.76 -6.14 2.68
N LEU A 487 15.90 -5.54 3.87
CA LEU A 487 15.31 -4.24 4.19
C LEU A 487 16.36 -3.13 4.08
N THR A 488 15.96 -1.99 3.53
CA THR A 488 16.73 -0.74 3.63
C THR A 488 16.70 -0.21 5.07
N ASN A 489 17.60 0.73 5.41
CA ASN A 489 17.59 1.34 6.75
C ASN A 489 16.26 2.01 7.10
N SER A 490 15.63 2.67 6.13
CA SER A 490 14.29 3.26 6.31
C SER A 490 13.22 2.20 6.62
N MET A 491 13.23 1.08 5.87
CA MET A 491 12.27 -0.01 6.08
C MET A 491 12.49 -0.74 7.42
N ARG A 492 13.75 -0.92 7.85
CA ARG A 492 14.08 -1.49 9.17
C ARG A 492 13.56 -0.62 10.31
N LEU A 493 13.75 0.70 10.19
CA LEU A 493 13.26 1.66 11.16
C LEU A 493 11.73 1.63 11.24
N GLU A 494 11.05 1.68 10.09
CA GLU A 494 9.60 1.61 10.02
C GLU A 494 9.07 0.29 10.61
N GLN A 495 9.66 -0.85 10.23
CA GLN A 495 9.30 -2.16 10.77
C GLN A 495 9.46 -2.22 12.29
N ALA A 496 10.56 -1.70 12.84
CA ALA A 496 10.80 -1.67 14.27
C ALA A 496 9.74 -0.82 15.00
N GLY A 497 9.41 0.35 14.46
CA GLY A 497 8.35 1.21 14.99
C GLY A 497 6.97 0.55 14.94
N VAL A 498 6.63 -0.05 13.79
CA VAL A 498 5.34 -0.75 13.61
C VAL A 498 5.23 -1.98 14.52
N TYR A 499 6.29 -2.76 14.70
CA TYR A 499 6.29 -3.90 15.62
C TYR A 499 6.06 -3.44 17.07
N HIS A 500 6.72 -2.34 17.48
CA HIS A 500 6.48 -1.76 18.81
C HIS A 500 5.01 -1.34 18.99
N LEU A 501 4.44 -0.60 18.01
CA LEU A 501 3.04 -0.13 18.08
C LEU A 501 2.02 -1.28 18.06
N LYS A 502 2.31 -2.33 17.29
CA LYS A 502 1.44 -3.52 17.18
C LYS A 502 1.69 -4.57 18.25
N GLN A 503 2.67 -4.35 19.15
CA GLN A 503 3.07 -5.30 20.19
C GLN A 503 3.52 -6.66 19.62
N VAL A 504 4.18 -6.65 18.44
CA VAL A 504 4.76 -7.84 17.82
C VAL A 504 6.16 -8.06 18.34
N ASP A 505 6.35 -9.07 19.17
CA ASP A 505 7.65 -9.42 19.72
C ASP A 505 8.42 -10.46 18.89
N THR A 506 9.66 -10.70 19.27
CA THR A 506 10.53 -11.68 18.62
C THR A 506 10.02 -13.12 18.80
N ALA A 507 9.36 -13.44 19.92
CA ALA A 507 8.84 -14.77 20.19
C ALA A 507 7.69 -15.11 19.23
N MET A 508 6.76 -14.19 19.01
CA MET A 508 5.68 -14.33 18.03
C MET A 508 6.20 -14.55 16.60
N ARG A 509 7.25 -13.81 16.22
CA ARG A 509 7.88 -13.95 14.90
C ARG A 509 8.59 -15.28 14.76
N GLN A 510 9.31 -15.72 15.81
CA GLN A 510 9.99 -17.00 15.85
C GLN A 510 9.00 -18.16 15.81
N GLN A 511 7.91 -18.07 16.55
CA GLN A 511 6.85 -19.07 16.53
C GLN A 511 6.28 -19.23 15.10
N MET A 512 5.85 -18.12 14.48
CA MET A 512 5.35 -18.15 13.10
C MET A 512 6.35 -18.76 12.13
N ARG A 513 7.64 -18.41 12.24
CA ARG A 513 8.70 -18.98 11.40
C ARG A 513 8.85 -20.49 11.59
N SER A 514 8.84 -20.95 12.82
CA SER A 514 8.91 -22.38 13.14
C SER A 514 7.70 -23.15 12.58
N GLU A 515 6.49 -22.60 12.77
CA GLU A 515 5.26 -23.17 12.22
C GLU A 515 5.26 -23.26 10.68
N ILE A 516 5.89 -22.29 10.00
CA ILE A 516 6.08 -22.30 8.54
C ILE A 516 7.06 -23.41 8.12
N ILE A 517 8.23 -23.49 8.78
CA ILE A 517 9.28 -24.44 8.40
C ILE A 517 8.84 -25.89 8.67
N ASP A 518 8.14 -26.14 9.77
CA ASP A 518 7.71 -27.47 10.22
C ASP A 518 6.33 -27.88 9.64
N LEU A 519 5.77 -27.10 8.71
CA LEU A 519 4.45 -27.29 8.13
C LEU A 519 4.27 -28.66 7.46
N THR A 520 3.07 -29.22 7.63
CA THR A 520 2.60 -30.46 6.98
C THR A 520 1.35 -30.21 6.14
N ASN A 521 1.01 -31.15 5.22
CA ASN A 521 -0.26 -31.10 4.48
C ASN A 521 -1.48 -31.08 5.41
N ALA A 522 -1.43 -31.84 6.52
CA ALA A 522 -2.50 -31.87 7.49
C ALA A 522 -2.76 -30.50 8.15
N ASP A 523 -1.72 -29.67 8.34
CA ASP A 523 -1.87 -28.34 8.92
C ASP A 523 -2.53 -27.36 7.93
N LEU A 524 -2.28 -27.52 6.62
CA LEU A 524 -2.98 -26.78 5.59
C LEU A 524 -4.46 -27.16 5.51
N GLN A 525 -4.77 -28.45 5.52
CA GLN A 525 -6.15 -28.95 5.45
C GLN A 525 -7.00 -28.49 6.65
N LYS A 526 -6.41 -28.36 7.84
CA LYS A 526 -7.07 -27.82 9.04
C LYS A 526 -7.55 -26.36 8.88
N LEU A 527 -7.05 -25.62 7.90
CA LEU A 527 -7.50 -24.24 7.62
C LEU A 527 -8.80 -24.18 6.82
N ALA A 528 -9.25 -25.29 6.21
CA ALA A 528 -10.48 -25.29 5.42
C ALA A 528 -11.74 -24.91 6.22
N PRO A 529 -11.99 -25.44 7.44
CA PRO A 529 -13.10 -24.98 8.26
C PRO A 529 -13.01 -23.49 8.60
N LEU A 530 -11.83 -22.97 8.95
CA LEU A 530 -11.62 -21.55 9.25
C LEU A 530 -12.10 -20.66 8.08
N ILE A 531 -11.66 -20.98 6.84
CA ILE A 531 -12.07 -20.20 5.67
C ILE A 531 -13.58 -20.31 5.44
N ARG A 532 -14.15 -21.52 5.56
CA ARG A 532 -15.59 -21.75 5.39
C ARG A 532 -16.41 -20.95 6.39
N ASP A 533 -16.06 -21.01 7.66
CA ASP A 533 -16.81 -20.34 8.73
C ASP A 533 -16.70 -18.82 8.56
N THR A 534 -15.50 -18.30 8.28
CA THR A 534 -15.29 -16.87 8.08
C THR A 534 -16.07 -16.35 6.86
N LEU A 535 -16.06 -17.08 5.73
CA LEU A 535 -16.84 -16.70 4.54
C LEU A 535 -18.35 -16.91 4.68
N SER A 536 -18.82 -17.62 5.72
CA SER A 536 -20.27 -17.79 5.99
C SER A 536 -20.96 -16.48 6.34
N GLU A 537 -20.24 -15.47 6.85
CA GLU A 537 -20.76 -14.12 7.09
C GLU A 537 -21.04 -13.35 5.80
N LYS A 538 -20.49 -13.79 4.66
CA LYS A 538 -20.74 -13.25 3.32
C LYS A 538 -20.39 -11.77 3.16
N TYR A 539 -19.44 -11.25 3.92
CA TYR A 539 -18.94 -9.89 3.71
C TYR A 539 -18.31 -9.75 2.31
N LEU A 540 -18.71 -8.72 1.60
CA LEU A 540 -18.37 -8.48 0.20
C LEU A 540 -18.23 -6.98 -0.07
N CYS A 541 -17.17 -6.59 -0.76
CA CYS A 541 -17.06 -5.27 -1.37
C CYS A 541 -16.56 -5.40 -2.82
N VAL A 542 -17.27 -4.77 -3.74
CA VAL A 542 -16.90 -4.76 -5.16
C VAL A 542 -16.77 -3.34 -5.65
N VAL A 543 -15.63 -3.04 -6.27
CA VAL A 543 -15.40 -1.79 -7.01
C VAL A 543 -15.30 -2.15 -8.49
N GLY A 544 -16.12 -1.54 -9.37
CA GLY A 544 -15.98 -1.87 -10.78
C GLY A 544 -17.19 -1.51 -11.68
N SER A 545 -17.34 -2.25 -12.75
CA SER A 545 -18.30 -2.00 -13.81
C SER A 545 -19.73 -1.78 -13.31
N SER A 546 -20.30 -0.63 -13.63
CA SER A 546 -21.71 -0.32 -13.33
C SER A 546 -22.65 -1.39 -13.89
N GLN A 547 -22.40 -1.85 -15.11
CA GLN A 547 -23.22 -2.89 -15.75
C GLN A 547 -23.16 -4.22 -14.97
N SER A 548 -21.96 -4.63 -14.52
CA SER A 548 -21.79 -5.89 -13.80
C SER A 548 -22.40 -5.82 -12.40
N ILE A 549 -22.25 -4.70 -11.69
CA ILE A 549 -22.82 -4.50 -10.35
C ILE A 549 -24.36 -4.45 -10.44
N GLU A 550 -24.93 -3.69 -11.37
CA GLU A 550 -26.38 -3.64 -11.57
C GLU A 550 -26.99 -5.00 -11.94
N ALA A 551 -26.33 -5.76 -12.83
CA ALA A 551 -26.75 -7.12 -13.19
C ALA A 551 -26.72 -8.10 -12.00
N ASN A 552 -25.99 -7.77 -10.94
CA ASN A 552 -25.84 -8.57 -9.72
C ASN A 552 -26.33 -7.84 -8.46
N LYS A 553 -27.22 -6.86 -8.60
CA LYS A 553 -27.68 -5.99 -7.52
C LYS A 553 -28.19 -6.74 -6.28
N ASN A 554 -28.72 -7.93 -6.48
CA ASN A 554 -29.28 -8.77 -5.40
C ASN A 554 -28.26 -9.29 -4.37
N ILE A 555 -26.96 -9.21 -4.65
CA ILE A 555 -25.91 -9.61 -3.69
C ILE A 555 -25.39 -8.44 -2.85
N PHE A 556 -25.78 -7.22 -3.16
CA PHE A 556 -25.38 -6.01 -2.46
C PHE A 556 -26.51 -5.45 -1.59
N THR A 557 -26.16 -4.92 -0.43
CA THR A 557 -27.10 -4.17 0.41
C THR A 557 -27.15 -2.70 -0.01
N LYS A 558 -26.05 -2.20 -0.58
CA LYS A 558 -25.93 -0.83 -1.08
C LYS A 558 -25.13 -0.82 -2.39
N THR A 559 -25.60 -0.04 -3.35
CA THR A 559 -24.83 0.29 -4.55
C THR A 559 -24.73 1.79 -4.71
N GLN A 560 -23.58 2.29 -5.16
CA GLN A 560 -23.36 3.73 -5.33
C GLN A 560 -22.41 4.00 -6.49
N HIS A 561 -22.58 5.16 -7.15
CA HIS A 561 -21.67 5.64 -8.18
C HIS A 561 -20.59 6.53 -7.56
N ILE A 562 -19.38 6.48 -8.14
CA ILE A 562 -18.31 7.42 -7.79
C ILE A 562 -18.46 8.73 -8.54
#